data_31f7aa84e4cfc02c6ab0b892a35534b7
#
_entry.id   31f7aa84e4cfc02c6ab0b892a35534b7
#
_cell.length_a   1.000
_cell.length_b   1.000
_cell.length_c   1.000
_cell.angle_alpha   90.00
_cell.angle_beta   90.00
_cell.angle_gamma   90.00
#
_symmetry.space_group_name_H-M   'P 1'
#
loop_
_entity.id
_entity.type
_entity.pdbx_description
1 polymer ?
#
loop_
_entity_poly.entity_id
_entity_poly.type
_entity_poly.pdbx_seq_one_letter_code
_entity_poly.pdbx_strand_id
1 'polypeptide(L)'
;KLEIMPMILFYMQIHSGNTEKRTMILTRKILLISFLFLSCSAWSNTYEDEIIFYEEFSPLKNEKETAEFSQYYQSVVEENEPDTLGWKFFQAKGKVIAILRWKDSQAIVKHLENVSEGGALEADFITFNEHFTINRISVYGHVDEEVKTMLLDFGLPFEFFPLIAGYSR
;
A
#
# COMPACT_ATOMS: atom_id res chain seq x y z
N LYS A 1 30.02 16.98 -25.77
CA LYS A 1 29.16 16.57 -26.89
C LYS A 1 30.00 15.65 -27.76
N LEU A 2 29.94 14.35 -27.53
CA LEU A 2 30.59 13.35 -28.36
C LEU A 2 29.52 12.75 -29.28
N GLU A 3 29.72 12.92 -30.58
CA GLU A 3 28.94 12.31 -31.63
C GLU A 3 29.32 10.83 -31.75
N ILE A 4 28.39 9.94 -31.47
CA ILE A 4 28.53 8.47 -31.67
C ILE A 4 27.66 8.07 -32.86
N MET A 5 27.90 8.66 -34.03
CA MET A 5 27.09 8.36 -35.20
C MET A 5 27.79 8.19 -36.53
N PRO A 6 29.02 7.67 -36.63
CA PRO A 6 29.44 7.16 -37.94
C PRO A 6 29.88 5.68 -37.99
N MET A 7 29.77 4.90 -36.90
CA MET A 7 30.30 3.52 -36.94
C MET A 7 29.27 2.45 -37.38
N ILE A 8 28.00 2.78 -37.46
CA ILE A 8 26.93 1.84 -37.87
C ILE A 8 26.77 1.78 -39.41
N LEU A 9 27.16 2.83 -40.14
CA LEU A 9 27.01 2.87 -41.61
C LEU A 9 28.15 2.18 -42.40
N PHE A 10 29.29 1.96 -41.74
CA PHE A 10 30.43 1.31 -42.41
C PHE A 10 30.38 -0.23 -42.45
N TYR A 11 29.52 -0.84 -41.64
CA TYR A 11 29.41 -2.32 -41.59
C TYR A 11 28.39 -2.91 -42.57
N MET A 12 27.63 -2.09 -43.26
CA MET A 12 26.57 -2.56 -44.17
C MET A 12 26.98 -2.71 -45.63
N GLN A 13 28.24 -2.44 -46.02
CA GLN A 13 28.62 -2.38 -47.46
C GLN A 13 29.56 -3.47 -47.94
N ILE A 14 29.89 -4.47 -47.16
CA ILE A 14 30.83 -5.52 -47.58
C ILE A 14 30.26 -6.93 -47.39
N HIS A 15 29.10 -7.26 -47.83
CA HIS A 15 28.75 -8.68 -48.11
C HIS A 15 27.33 -8.80 -48.67
N SER A 16 27.21 -8.33 -49.92
CA SER A 16 26.06 -8.72 -50.75
C SER A 16 26.30 -10.15 -51.28
N GLY A 17 25.46 -11.05 -50.89
CA GLY A 17 25.39 -12.38 -51.48
C GLY A 17 25.37 -13.52 -50.47
N ASN A 18 24.20 -14.03 -50.18
CA ASN A 18 23.94 -15.25 -49.37
C ASN A 18 23.69 -15.16 -47.86
N THR A 19 23.41 -14.00 -47.31
CA THR A 19 23.19 -13.82 -45.86
C THR A 19 21.76 -13.51 -45.42
N GLU A 20 20.83 -13.24 -46.35
CA GLU A 20 19.45 -12.81 -45.97
C GLU A 20 18.67 -13.84 -45.14
N LYS A 21 18.80 -15.13 -45.46
CA LYS A 21 18.08 -16.18 -44.70
C LYS A 21 18.66 -16.44 -43.30
N ARG A 22 19.99 -16.31 -43.14
CA ARG A 22 20.63 -16.51 -41.86
C ARG A 22 20.43 -15.32 -40.93
N THR A 23 20.44 -14.09 -41.44
CA THR A 23 20.23 -12.87 -40.69
C THR A 23 18.79 -12.77 -40.20
N MET A 24 17.80 -13.18 -41.00
CA MET A 24 16.40 -13.18 -40.58
C MET A 24 16.09 -14.20 -39.49
N ILE A 25 16.79 -15.34 -39.45
CA ILE A 25 16.64 -16.34 -38.39
C ILE A 25 17.33 -15.89 -37.11
N LEU A 26 18.47 -15.21 -37.21
CA LEU A 26 19.19 -14.71 -36.06
C LEU A 26 18.46 -13.53 -35.43
N THR A 27 17.94 -12.58 -36.23
CA THR A 27 17.14 -11.44 -35.71
C THR A 27 15.81 -11.92 -35.07
N ARG A 28 15.16 -12.92 -35.63
CA ARG A 28 13.97 -13.53 -34.99
C ARG A 28 14.28 -14.22 -33.67
N LYS A 29 15.43 -14.87 -33.53
CA LYS A 29 15.85 -15.50 -32.25
C LYS A 29 16.27 -14.48 -31.22
N ILE A 30 16.93 -13.40 -31.62
CA ILE A 30 17.31 -12.30 -30.73
C ILE A 30 16.07 -11.53 -30.25
N LEU A 31 15.09 -11.29 -31.13
CA LEU A 31 13.82 -10.65 -30.76
C LEU A 31 12.99 -11.49 -29.78
N LEU A 32 12.99 -12.84 -29.95
CA LEU A 32 12.31 -13.75 -29.03
C LEU A 32 12.99 -13.86 -27.67
N ILE A 33 14.32 -13.75 -27.64
CA ILE A 33 15.08 -13.77 -26.37
C ILE A 33 14.92 -12.43 -25.62
N SER A 34 14.89 -11.29 -26.32
CA SER A 34 14.64 -10.00 -25.69
C SER A 34 13.21 -9.87 -25.14
N PHE A 35 12.21 -10.54 -25.75
CA PHE A 35 10.85 -10.57 -25.21
C PHE A 35 10.70 -11.46 -23.97
N LEU A 36 11.55 -12.48 -23.81
CA LEU A 36 11.58 -13.34 -22.62
C LEU A 36 12.23 -12.65 -21.39
N PHE A 37 13.10 -11.67 -21.61
CA PHE A 37 13.72 -10.90 -20.52
C PHE A 37 12.87 -9.71 -20.03
N LEU A 38 11.86 -9.26 -20.79
CA LEU A 38 10.96 -8.18 -20.35
C LEU A 38 9.80 -8.68 -19.46
N SER A 39 9.63 -10.00 -19.32
CA SER A 39 8.59 -10.56 -18.44
C SER A 39 9.10 -10.96 -17.05
N CYS A 40 10.35 -10.64 -16.72
CA CYS A 40 10.76 -10.58 -15.32
C CYS A 40 10.31 -9.24 -14.75
N SER A 41 8.98 -9.00 -14.74
CA SER A 41 8.38 -8.06 -13.81
C SER A 41 8.87 -8.53 -12.45
N ALA A 42 9.75 -7.76 -11.82
CA ALA A 42 10.02 -7.90 -10.42
C ALA A 42 8.64 -8.02 -9.76
N TRP A 43 8.31 -9.16 -9.20
CA TRP A 43 7.30 -9.28 -8.18
C TRP A 43 7.87 -8.48 -7.01
N SER A 44 7.72 -7.16 -7.09
CA SER A 44 7.85 -6.31 -5.94
C SER A 44 6.91 -6.93 -4.92
N ASN A 45 7.45 -7.35 -3.82
CA ASN A 45 6.69 -7.83 -2.69
C ASN A 45 5.89 -6.60 -2.21
N THR A 46 4.65 -6.48 -2.68
CA THR A 46 3.79 -5.29 -2.50
C THR A 46 3.49 -5.00 -1.03
N TYR A 47 3.98 -5.84 -0.12
CA TYR A 47 3.67 -5.81 1.30
C TYR A 47 4.91 -5.78 2.20
N GLU A 48 6.11 -5.47 1.69
CA GLU A 48 7.34 -5.36 2.52
C GLU A 48 7.23 -4.22 3.53
N ASP A 49 6.58 -3.11 3.13
CA ASP A 49 6.39 -1.91 3.95
C ASP A 49 5.02 -1.89 4.65
N GLU A 50 4.32 -3.02 4.69
CA GLU A 50 3.02 -3.13 5.33
C GLU A 50 3.08 -2.76 6.81
N ILE A 51 2.15 -1.91 7.21
CA ILE A 51 1.98 -1.50 8.61
C ILE A 51 0.61 -2.00 9.08
N ILE A 52 0.58 -2.59 10.27
CA ILE A 52 -0.63 -3.14 10.88
C ILE A 52 -0.97 -2.33 12.12
N PHE A 53 -2.21 -1.82 12.19
CA PHE A 53 -2.75 -1.28 13.42
C PHE A 53 -3.66 -2.33 14.08
N TYR A 54 -3.44 -2.55 15.35
CA TYR A 54 -4.35 -3.25 16.25
C TYR A 54 -4.94 -2.23 17.21
N GLU A 55 -6.23 -2.05 17.14
CA GLU A 55 -6.94 -1.05 17.92
C GLU A 55 -7.96 -1.67 18.85
N GLU A 56 -8.05 -1.14 20.07
CA GLU A 56 -9.05 -1.54 21.05
C GLU A 56 -10.01 -0.38 21.34
N PHE A 57 -11.30 -0.65 21.22
CA PHE A 57 -12.36 0.33 21.46
C PHE A 57 -13.32 -0.11 22.55
N SER A 58 -13.81 0.86 23.32
CA SER A 58 -15.02 0.69 24.12
C SER A 58 -16.23 1.15 23.31
N PRO A 59 -17.22 0.26 23.02
CA PRO A 59 -18.42 0.68 22.33
C PRO A 59 -19.29 1.59 23.23
N LEU A 60 -19.80 2.68 22.68
CA LEU A 60 -20.69 3.65 23.34
C LEU A 60 -22.16 3.39 23.02
N LYS A 61 -22.44 2.46 22.10
CA LYS A 61 -23.76 2.07 21.61
C LYS A 61 -24.00 0.59 21.95
N ASN A 62 -25.22 0.13 21.74
CA ASN A 62 -25.56 -1.31 21.90
C ASN A 62 -24.93 -2.16 20.77
N GLU A 63 -24.91 -3.47 20.93
CA GLU A 63 -24.26 -4.40 20.00
C GLU A 63 -24.75 -4.26 18.57
N LYS A 64 -26.06 -4.05 18.38
CA LYS A 64 -26.66 -3.93 17.04
C LYS A 64 -26.17 -2.64 16.36
N GLU A 65 -26.27 -1.50 17.02
CA GLU A 65 -25.81 -0.21 16.49
C GLU A 65 -24.31 -0.22 16.24
N THR A 66 -23.53 -0.84 17.14
CA THR A 66 -22.08 -1.04 16.98
C THR A 66 -21.76 -1.84 15.72
N ALA A 67 -22.47 -2.95 15.49
CA ALA A 67 -22.24 -3.79 14.31
C ALA A 67 -22.64 -3.08 13.00
N GLU A 68 -23.80 -2.42 12.99
CA GLU A 68 -24.27 -1.65 11.83
C GLU A 68 -23.31 -0.51 11.47
N PHE A 69 -22.84 0.24 12.46
CA PHE A 69 -21.88 1.31 12.24
C PHE A 69 -20.51 0.77 11.78
N SER A 70 -20.02 -0.32 12.37
CA SER A 70 -18.76 -0.94 11.94
C SER A 70 -18.79 -1.38 10.48
N GLN A 71 -19.92 -1.93 10.00
CA GLN A 71 -20.11 -2.29 8.59
C GLN A 71 -20.14 -1.06 7.68
N TYR A 72 -20.84 -0.01 8.09
CA TYR A 72 -20.89 1.25 7.38
C TYR A 72 -19.48 1.87 7.27
N TYR A 73 -18.80 2.07 8.41
CA TYR A 73 -17.50 2.75 8.45
C TYR A 73 -16.43 2.03 7.62
N GLN A 74 -16.40 0.70 7.68
CA GLN A 74 -15.50 -0.11 6.84
C GLN A 74 -15.75 0.11 5.35
N SER A 75 -17.02 0.20 4.91
CA SER A 75 -17.33 0.42 3.49
C SER A 75 -16.93 1.82 3.03
N VAL A 76 -17.09 2.83 3.88
CA VAL A 76 -16.68 4.21 3.58
C VAL A 76 -15.16 4.32 3.45
N VAL A 77 -14.40 3.67 4.33
CA VAL A 77 -12.94 3.60 4.21
C VAL A 77 -12.51 2.87 2.93
N GLU A 78 -13.12 1.73 2.61
CA GLU A 78 -12.82 0.95 1.40
C GLU A 78 -13.02 1.78 0.12
N GLU A 79 -14.07 2.61 0.08
CA GLU A 79 -14.38 3.48 -1.06
C GLU A 79 -13.41 4.66 -1.22
N ASN A 80 -12.89 5.22 -0.12
CA ASN A 80 -12.12 6.46 -0.12
C ASN A 80 -10.61 6.27 0.04
N GLU A 81 -10.16 5.07 0.44
CA GLU A 81 -8.75 4.81 0.77
C GLU A 81 -8.21 3.56 0.05
N PRO A 82 -7.88 3.66 -1.24
CA PRO A 82 -7.46 2.50 -2.06
C PRO A 82 -6.10 1.90 -1.63
N ASP A 83 -5.28 2.61 -0.87
CA ASP A 83 -4.00 2.13 -0.33
C ASP A 83 -4.13 1.51 1.07
N THR A 84 -5.36 1.44 1.62
CA THR A 84 -5.69 0.64 2.80
C THR A 84 -5.91 -0.80 2.38
N LEU A 85 -5.04 -1.72 2.83
CA LEU A 85 -5.05 -3.14 2.44
C LEU A 85 -6.16 -3.94 3.14
N GLY A 86 -6.70 -3.42 4.22
CA GLY A 86 -7.80 -4.04 4.94
C GLY A 86 -8.19 -3.33 6.21
N TRP A 87 -9.49 -3.36 6.49
CA TRP A 87 -10.10 -2.81 7.68
C TRP A 87 -11.13 -3.81 8.22
N LYS A 88 -10.92 -4.34 9.42
CA LYS A 88 -11.78 -5.39 9.99
C LYS A 88 -12.10 -5.11 11.44
N PHE A 89 -13.39 -5.16 11.78
CA PHE A 89 -13.86 -5.10 13.15
C PHE A 89 -14.20 -6.47 13.70
N PHE A 90 -13.89 -6.70 14.97
CA PHE A 90 -14.16 -7.94 15.69
C PHE A 90 -14.86 -7.65 17.01
N GLN A 91 -15.97 -8.36 17.26
CA GLN A 91 -16.60 -8.32 18.57
C GLN A 91 -15.75 -9.12 19.56
N ALA A 92 -15.34 -8.48 20.64
CA ALA A 92 -14.68 -9.10 21.78
C ALA A 92 -15.53 -8.88 23.05
N LYS A 93 -15.23 -9.63 24.12
CA LYS A 93 -16.00 -9.50 25.36
C LYS A 93 -15.88 -8.09 25.95
N GLY A 94 -16.96 -7.30 25.84
CA GLY A 94 -17.05 -5.95 26.38
C GLY A 94 -16.27 -4.88 25.61
N LYS A 95 -15.69 -5.21 24.45
CA LYS A 95 -14.98 -4.29 23.59
C LYS A 95 -15.06 -4.67 22.11
N VAL A 96 -14.66 -3.75 21.24
CA VAL A 96 -14.46 -3.99 19.82
C VAL A 96 -12.97 -3.92 19.54
N ILE A 97 -12.48 -4.79 18.67
CA ILE A 97 -11.10 -4.78 18.17
C ILE A 97 -11.16 -4.45 16.69
N ALA A 98 -10.31 -3.56 16.21
CA ALA A 98 -10.08 -3.39 14.78
C ALA A 98 -8.66 -3.82 14.42
N ILE A 99 -8.52 -4.40 13.23
CA ILE A 99 -7.25 -4.70 12.60
C ILE A 99 -7.25 -4.01 11.25
N LEU A 100 -6.33 -3.04 11.11
CA LEU A 100 -6.14 -2.25 9.92
C LEU A 100 -4.80 -2.63 9.29
N ARG A 101 -4.77 -2.66 7.98
CA ARG A 101 -3.57 -2.97 7.22
C ARG A 101 -3.33 -1.86 6.21
N TRP A 102 -2.19 -1.22 6.32
CA TRP A 102 -1.74 -0.11 5.50
C TRP A 102 -0.64 -0.58 4.56
N LYS A 103 -0.67 -0.13 3.34
CA LYS A 103 0.35 -0.47 2.34
C LYS A 103 1.75 0.04 2.74
N ASP A 104 1.80 1.24 3.31
CA ASP A 104 3.01 1.94 3.71
C ASP A 104 2.67 3.15 4.60
N SER A 105 3.66 3.91 5.02
CA SER A 105 3.50 5.14 5.81
C SER A 105 2.69 6.22 5.08
N GLN A 106 2.73 6.29 3.73
CA GLN A 106 1.96 7.28 2.97
C GLN A 106 0.45 7.00 2.99
N ALA A 107 0.06 5.72 3.03
CA ALA A 107 -1.34 5.35 3.21
C ALA A 107 -1.89 5.84 4.56
N ILE A 108 -1.07 5.82 5.62
CA ILE A 108 -1.42 6.39 6.93
C ILE A 108 -1.58 7.91 6.84
N VAL A 109 -0.65 8.61 6.19
CA VAL A 109 -0.75 10.06 5.99
C VAL A 109 -2.05 10.42 5.29
N LYS A 110 -2.39 9.66 4.23
CA LYS A 110 -3.64 9.88 3.49
C LYS A 110 -4.88 9.67 4.36
N HIS A 111 -4.88 8.65 5.22
CA HIS A 111 -5.95 8.45 6.19
C HIS A 111 -6.07 9.64 7.15
N LEU A 112 -4.96 10.10 7.73
CA LEU A 112 -4.95 11.25 8.63
C LEU A 112 -5.51 12.52 7.96
N GLU A 113 -5.15 12.77 6.69
CA GLU A 113 -5.74 13.85 5.89
C GLU A 113 -7.25 13.69 5.72
N ASN A 114 -7.71 12.45 5.41
CA ASN A 114 -9.11 12.17 5.17
C ASN A 114 -9.99 12.37 6.42
N VAL A 115 -9.50 12.01 7.60
CA VAL A 115 -10.26 12.14 8.86
C VAL A 115 -10.07 13.49 9.55
N SER A 116 -9.18 14.35 9.04
CA SER A 116 -8.94 15.70 9.55
C SER A 116 -9.97 16.70 9.02
N GLU A 117 -9.95 17.93 9.56
CA GLU A 117 -10.83 19.03 9.16
C GLU A 117 -10.71 19.29 7.63
N GLY A 118 -11.84 19.27 6.93
CA GLY A 118 -11.94 19.40 5.47
C GLY A 118 -11.64 18.11 4.70
N GLY A 119 -11.31 17.03 5.36
CA GLY A 119 -11.06 15.71 4.73
C GLY A 119 -12.34 14.98 4.33
N ALA A 120 -12.18 14.00 3.43
CA ALA A 120 -13.31 13.26 2.85
C ALA A 120 -14.09 12.43 3.90
N LEU A 121 -13.44 12.01 4.97
CA LEU A 121 -14.00 11.18 6.05
C LEU A 121 -14.16 11.94 7.38
N GLU A 122 -14.04 13.27 7.40
CA GLU A 122 -14.18 14.08 8.62
C GLU A 122 -15.51 13.80 9.35
N ALA A 123 -16.65 13.88 8.63
CA ALA A 123 -17.97 13.67 9.21
C ALA A 123 -18.16 12.22 9.73
N ASP A 124 -17.59 11.24 9.02
CA ASP A 124 -17.64 9.84 9.40
C ASP A 124 -16.77 9.57 10.64
N PHE A 125 -15.62 10.21 10.75
CA PHE A 125 -14.76 10.11 11.92
C PHE A 125 -15.34 10.81 13.15
N ILE A 126 -16.04 11.93 12.98
CA ILE A 126 -16.83 12.55 14.06
C ILE A 126 -17.87 11.55 14.57
N THR A 127 -18.62 10.92 13.66
CA THR A 127 -19.60 9.88 14.00
C THR A 127 -18.95 8.64 14.63
N PHE A 128 -17.74 8.26 14.17
CA PHE A 128 -16.96 7.18 14.78
C PHE A 128 -16.72 7.43 16.28
N ASN A 129 -16.35 8.66 16.65
CA ASN A 129 -16.13 9.04 18.04
C ASN A 129 -17.42 9.08 18.89
N GLU A 130 -18.62 9.13 18.26
CA GLU A 130 -19.90 8.96 18.94
C GLU A 130 -20.25 7.49 19.20
N HIS A 131 -19.61 6.56 18.51
CA HIS A 131 -19.81 5.11 18.61
C HIS A 131 -18.75 4.40 19.44
N PHE A 132 -17.53 4.94 19.46
CA PHE A 132 -16.37 4.31 20.08
C PHE A 132 -15.52 5.29 20.89
N THR A 133 -15.00 4.78 22.01
CA THR A 133 -13.83 5.38 22.67
C THR A 133 -12.61 4.58 22.31
N ILE A 134 -11.58 5.23 21.77
CA ILE A 134 -10.30 4.61 21.42
C ILE A 134 -9.48 4.43 22.70
N ASN A 135 -9.23 3.17 23.09
CA ASN A 135 -8.49 2.86 24.32
C ASN A 135 -7.02 2.61 24.07
N ARG A 136 -6.67 2.08 22.90
CA ARG A 136 -5.30 1.71 22.54
C ARG A 136 -5.18 1.56 21.02
N ILE A 137 -4.02 1.99 20.49
CA ILE A 137 -3.60 1.75 19.12
C ILE A 137 -2.18 1.19 19.16
N SER A 138 -2.02 -0.09 18.81
CA SER A 138 -0.72 -0.73 18.65
C SER A 138 -0.34 -0.77 17.19
N VAL A 139 0.78 -0.16 16.84
CA VAL A 139 1.30 -0.01 15.47
C VAL A 139 2.45 -0.96 15.26
N TYR A 140 2.29 -1.94 14.37
CA TYR A 140 3.28 -2.95 14.05
C TYR A 140 3.85 -2.71 12.66
N GLY A 141 5.17 -2.66 12.53
CA GLY A 141 5.87 -2.45 11.26
C GLY A 141 6.87 -1.31 11.32
N HIS A 142 7.36 -0.90 10.16
CA HIS A 142 8.27 0.23 10.02
C HIS A 142 7.47 1.47 9.63
N VAL A 143 7.33 2.41 10.57
CA VAL A 143 6.68 3.71 10.33
C VAL A 143 7.76 4.78 10.26
N ASP A 144 7.68 5.67 9.27
CA ASP A 144 8.58 6.81 9.13
C ASP A 144 8.48 7.73 10.35
N GLU A 145 9.60 8.29 10.80
CA GLU A 145 9.65 9.12 12.02
C GLU A 145 8.77 10.37 11.92
N GLU A 146 8.63 10.94 10.73
CA GLU A 146 7.72 12.06 10.46
C GLU A 146 6.25 11.63 10.70
N VAL A 147 5.87 10.46 10.19
CA VAL A 147 4.50 9.93 10.35
C VAL A 147 4.22 9.53 11.80
N LYS A 148 5.21 9.00 12.53
CA LYS A 148 5.07 8.77 13.98
C LYS A 148 4.78 10.06 14.73
N THR A 149 5.48 11.15 14.37
CA THR A 149 5.24 12.46 14.97
C THR A 149 3.82 12.93 14.68
N MET A 150 3.35 12.83 13.45
CA MET A 150 1.98 13.18 13.06
C MET A 150 0.94 12.38 13.85
N LEU A 151 1.14 11.05 14.00
CA LEU A 151 0.25 10.19 14.78
C LEU A 151 0.19 10.61 16.25
N LEU A 152 1.33 10.90 16.86
CA LEU A 152 1.39 11.35 18.26
C LEU A 152 0.71 12.70 18.48
N ASP A 153 0.78 13.61 17.50
CA ASP A 153 0.14 14.92 17.54
C ASP A 153 -1.40 14.83 17.52
N PHE A 154 -1.97 13.72 17.05
CA PHE A 154 -3.41 13.44 17.17
C PHE A 154 -3.88 13.23 18.62
N GLY A 155 -2.94 13.01 19.55
CA GLY A 155 -3.27 12.86 20.98
C GLY A 155 -3.96 11.53 21.32
N LEU A 156 -3.94 10.55 20.43
CA LEU A 156 -4.46 9.20 20.64
C LEU A 156 -3.39 8.27 21.27
N PRO A 157 -3.79 7.17 21.93
CA PRO A 157 -2.89 6.30 22.68
C PRO A 157 -2.12 5.32 21.76
N PHE A 158 -1.17 5.83 20.99
CA PHE A 158 -0.30 5.06 20.10
C PHE A 158 0.86 4.40 20.83
N GLU A 159 1.13 3.12 20.50
CA GLU A 159 2.32 2.37 20.87
C GLU A 159 2.95 1.75 19.62
N PHE A 160 4.27 1.89 19.42
CA PHE A 160 4.97 1.44 18.21
C PHE A 160 5.82 0.20 18.45
N PHE A 161 5.68 -0.80 17.58
CA PHE A 161 6.36 -2.09 17.64
C PHE A 161 7.07 -2.35 16.30
N PRO A 162 8.39 -2.11 16.22
CA PRO A 162 9.14 -2.32 14.98
C PRO A 162 9.17 -3.81 14.59
N LEU A 163 9.10 -4.08 13.29
CA LEU A 163 9.21 -5.44 12.77
C LEU A 163 10.61 -6.00 13.02
N ILE A 164 10.71 -7.21 13.57
CA ILE A 164 11.97 -7.94 13.72
C ILE A 164 12.19 -8.86 12.52
N ALA A 165 11.15 -9.58 12.10
CA ALA A 165 11.14 -10.47 10.95
C ALA A 165 9.71 -10.85 10.58
N GLY A 166 9.43 -11.00 9.27
CA GLY A 166 8.12 -11.41 8.80
C GLY A 166 8.05 -11.44 7.27
N TYR A 167 6.93 -11.86 6.75
CA TYR A 167 6.56 -11.68 5.35
C TYR A 167 5.03 -11.55 5.22
N SER A 168 4.57 -10.83 4.19
CA SER A 168 3.16 -10.74 3.78
C SER A 168 3.00 -11.20 2.33
N ARG A 169 1.84 -11.78 1.98
CA ARG A 169 1.52 -12.29 0.63
C ARG A 169 0.14 -11.84 0.21
#